data_2b07b3e309f5049fe865e4b4b0b094d9
#
_entry.id   2b07b3e309f5049fe865e4b4b0b094d9
#
_cell.length_a   1.000
_cell.length_b   1.000
_cell.length_c   1.000
_cell.angle_alpha   90.00
_cell.angle_beta   90.00
_cell.angle_gamma   90.00
#
_symmetry.space_group_name_H-M   'P 1'
#
loop_
_entity.id
_entity.type
_entity.pdbx_description
1 polymer ?
#
loop_
_entity_poly.entity_id
_entity_poly.type
_entity_poly.pdbx_seq_one_letter_code
_entity_poly.pdbx_strand_id
1 'polypeptide(L)'
;MPKSWSILALVGGDRRILDAYGAAVRETLAWAEKNLAETRMEVRGKERVVATRNLVIGLFQHDTNRNQEPNAHFHAVVANVTQGPDGKWRALRNDKIWEHNTLLNAMTMARFRLAVEKLGYQVGEYGKHGNFEAVGVPKPVRDAFSSRRAEILDKLSTMESTGLAARNAANLMTRADKGPVADRRALVNQWREAAAQLDFDPR
;
A
#
# COMPACT_ATOMS: atom_id res chain seq x y z
N MET A 1 -1.38 3.13 2.09
CA MET A 1 -1.72 4.57 2.26
C MET A 1 -1.05 5.07 3.54
N PRO A 2 -0.53 6.32 3.60
CA PRO A 2 0.03 6.85 4.85
C PRO A 2 -1.00 6.93 5.99
N LYS A 3 -0.53 6.97 7.25
CA LYS A 3 -1.39 6.75 8.42
C LYS A 3 -2.47 7.83 8.60
N SER A 4 -2.14 9.10 8.42
CA SER A 4 -3.13 10.18 8.55
C SER A 4 -4.31 9.99 7.60
N TRP A 5 -4.05 9.60 6.36
CA TRP A 5 -5.10 9.36 5.36
C TRP A 5 -5.97 8.15 5.71
N SER A 6 -5.36 7.09 6.30
CA SER A 6 -6.14 5.95 6.80
C SER A 6 -7.06 6.36 7.96
N ILE A 7 -6.61 7.26 8.84
CA ILE A 7 -7.41 7.78 9.94
C ILE A 7 -8.57 8.62 9.40
N LEU A 8 -8.32 9.60 8.54
CA LEU A 8 -9.39 10.43 7.96
C LEU A 8 -10.41 9.60 7.18
N ALA A 9 -9.94 8.63 6.40
CA ALA A 9 -10.82 7.81 5.57
C ALA A 9 -11.65 6.80 6.38
N LEU A 10 -11.07 6.12 7.38
CA LEU A 10 -11.69 4.99 8.06
C LEU A 10 -12.32 5.38 9.40
N VAL A 11 -11.70 6.28 10.16
CA VAL A 11 -12.21 6.76 11.44
C VAL A 11 -13.13 7.96 11.23
N GLY A 12 -12.69 8.92 10.41
CA GLY A 12 -13.49 10.09 9.98
C GLY A 12 -14.63 9.73 9.03
N GLY A 13 -14.47 8.66 8.26
CA GLY A 13 -15.50 8.15 7.36
C GLY A 13 -15.51 8.82 5.97
N ASP A 14 -14.47 9.59 5.59
CA ASP A 14 -14.40 10.19 4.27
C ASP A 14 -13.97 9.18 3.19
N ARG A 15 -14.96 8.56 2.57
CA ARG A 15 -14.75 7.57 1.51
C ARG A 15 -14.08 8.12 0.26
N ARG A 16 -14.18 9.43 0.01
CA ARG A 16 -13.54 10.07 -1.17
C ARG A 16 -12.02 9.85 -1.16
N ILE A 17 -11.42 9.77 0.04
CA ILE A 17 -9.98 9.48 0.20
C ILE A 17 -9.66 8.04 -0.25
N LEU A 18 -10.51 7.06 0.11
CA LEU A 18 -10.33 5.67 -0.33
C LEU A 18 -10.48 5.53 -1.84
N ASP A 19 -11.47 6.20 -2.41
CA ASP A 19 -11.73 6.21 -3.84
C ASP A 19 -10.58 6.85 -4.61
N ALA A 20 -10.04 7.97 -4.12
CA ALA A 20 -8.88 8.65 -4.67
C ALA A 20 -7.62 7.76 -4.63
N TYR A 21 -7.38 7.08 -3.51
CA TYR A 21 -6.26 6.15 -3.40
C TYR A 21 -6.42 4.94 -4.31
N GLY A 22 -7.62 4.37 -4.37
CA GLY A 22 -7.94 3.27 -5.27
C GLY A 22 -7.78 3.64 -6.75
N ALA A 23 -8.15 4.85 -7.15
CA ALA A 23 -7.92 5.38 -8.49
C ALA A 23 -6.43 5.50 -8.79
N ALA A 24 -5.64 6.10 -7.88
CA ALA A 24 -4.20 6.24 -8.02
C ALA A 24 -3.49 4.87 -8.18
N VAL A 25 -3.91 3.87 -7.43
CA VAL A 25 -3.41 2.49 -7.55
C VAL A 25 -3.74 1.91 -8.92
N ARG A 26 -5.00 1.98 -9.36
CA ARG A 26 -5.42 1.45 -10.67
C ARG A 26 -4.68 2.10 -11.84
N GLU A 27 -4.53 3.42 -11.82
CA GLU A 27 -3.78 4.14 -12.86
C GLU A 27 -2.30 3.75 -12.89
N THR A 28 -1.70 3.52 -11.72
CA THR A 28 -0.32 3.06 -11.64
C THR A 28 -0.17 1.63 -12.17
N LEU A 29 -1.11 0.74 -11.85
CA LEU A 29 -1.11 -0.62 -12.36
C LEU A 29 -1.35 -0.68 -13.88
N ALA A 30 -2.21 0.17 -14.42
CA ALA A 30 -2.39 0.31 -15.86
C ALA A 30 -1.11 0.81 -16.57
N TRP A 31 -0.37 1.71 -15.93
CA TRP A 31 0.94 2.11 -16.42
C TRP A 31 1.94 0.95 -16.39
N ALA A 32 1.97 0.18 -15.29
CA ALA A 32 2.84 -1.00 -15.16
C ALA A 32 2.51 -2.07 -16.22
N GLU A 33 1.24 -2.36 -16.45
CA GLU A 33 0.78 -3.26 -17.50
C GLU A 33 1.32 -2.85 -18.88
N LYS A 34 1.16 -1.59 -19.23
CA LYS A 34 1.60 -1.06 -20.53
C LYS A 34 3.11 -1.09 -20.72
N ASN A 35 3.90 -0.86 -19.67
CA ASN A 35 5.32 -0.57 -19.76
C ASN A 35 6.23 -1.68 -19.21
N LEU A 36 5.73 -2.54 -18.31
CA LEU A 36 6.57 -3.50 -17.59
C LEU A 36 6.18 -4.97 -17.85
N ALA A 37 5.01 -5.23 -18.45
CA ALA A 37 4.57 -6.60 -18.73
C ALA A 37 5.38 -7.23 -19.86
N GLU A 38 6.06 -8.35 -19.58
CA GLU A 38 6.94 -9.05 -20.50
C GLU A 38 6.77 -10.57 -20.39
N THR A 39 7.11 -11.27 -21.45
CA THR A 39 7.27 -12.73 -21.45
C THR A 39 8.49 -13.14 -22.27
N ARG A 40 8.90 -14.39 -22.14
CA ARG A 40 9.89 -15.01 -23.02
C ARG A 40 9.16 -15.79 -24.11
N MET A 41 9.62 -15.63 -25.34
CA MET A 41 9.12 -16.42 -26.46
C MET A 41 10.23 -16.67 -27.48
N GLU A 42 10.11 -17.78 -28.19
CA GLU A 42 11.01 -18.09 -29.29
C GLU A 42 10.62 -17.26 -30.53
N VAL A 43 11.58 -16.52 -31.05
CA VAL A 43 11.45 -15.74 -32.27
C VAL A 43 12.60 -16.12 -33.21
N ARG A 44 12.26 -16.75 -34.32
CA ARG A 44 13.25 -17.24 -35.33
C ARG A 44 14.32 -18.15 -34.71
N GLY A 45 13.90 -19.15 -33.92
CA GLY A 45 14.78 -20.13 -33.29
C GLY A 45 15.61 -19.60 -32.11
N LYS A 46 15.35 -18.36 -31.61
CA LYS A 46 16.04 -17.77 -30.46
C LYS A 46 15.06 -17.28 -29.42
N GLU A 47 15.35 -17.57 -28.14
CA GLU A 47 14.58 -17.01 -27.04
C GLU A 47 14.77 -15.49 -26.97
N ARG A 48 13.68 -14.76 -26.88
CA ARG A 48 13.65 -13.31 -26.73
C ARG A 48 12.64 -12.89 -25.68
N VAL A 49 12.95 -11.81 -24.98
CA VAL A 49 12.00 -11.12 -24.11
C VAL A 49 11.19 -10.15 -24.97
N VAL A 50 9.86 -10.24 -24.88
CA VAL A 50 8.93 -9.39 -25.61
C VAL A 50 7.93 -8.74 -24.67
N ALA A 51 7.60 -7.47 -24.96
CA ALA A 51 6.56 -6.76 -24.22
C ALA A 51 5.18 -7.37 -24.59
N THR A 52 4.39 -7.63 -23.56
CA THR A 52 3.03 -8.17 -23.74
C THR A 52 1.96 -7.13 -23.54
N ARG A 53 2.22 -6.13 -22.70
CA ARG A 53 1.29 -5.05 -22.36
C ARG A 53 -0.04 -5.59 -21.80
N ASN A 54 0.02 -6.73 -21.15
CA ASN A 54 -1.13 -7.44 -20.61
C ASN A 54 -0.78 -8.03 -19.26
N LEU A 55 -1.56 -7.69 -18.23
CA LEU A 55 -1.47 -8.26 -16.88
C LEU A 55 -2.85 -8.72 -16.42
N VAL A 56 -2.90 -9.80 -15.70
CA VAL A 56 -4.09 -10.23 -14.97
C VAL A 56 -3.87 -9.91 -13.49
N ILE A 57 -4.66 -8.96 -12.95
CA ILE A 57 -4.45 -8.43 -11.61
C ILE A 57 -5.75 -8.53 -10.80
N GLY A 58 -5.69 -9.24 -9.68
CA GLY A 58 -6.70 -9.16 -8.61
C GLY A 58 -6.36 -8.02 -7.67
N LEU A 59 -7.27 -7.06 -7.47
CA LEU A 59 -7.07 -5.93 -6.58
C LEU A 59 -8.00 -6.04 -5.38
N PHE A 60 -7.42 -6.18 -4.17
CA PHE A 60 -8.16 -6.36 -2.92
C PHE A 60 -7.88 -5.21 -1.96
N GLN A 61 -8.93 -4.50 -1.56
CA GLN A 61 -8.85 -3.42 -0.58
C GLN A 61 -8.93 -4.01 0.83
N HIS A 62 -7.97 -3.63 1.67
CA HIS A 62 -7.96 -3.91 3.10
C HIS A 62 -7.90 -2.60 3.89
N ASP A 63 -8.43 -2.62 5.10
CA ASP A 63 -8.55 -1.41 5.93
C ASP A 63 -7.91 -1.54 7.32
N THR A 64 -7.38 -2.71 7.66
CA THR A 64 -6.73 -2.95 8.95
C THR A 64 -5.34 -3.56 8.78
N ASN A 65 -4.45 -3.25 9.72
CA ASN A 65 -3.24 -4.02 9.94
C ASN A 65 -3.52 -5.22 10.88
N ARG A 66 -2.47 -5.93 11.29
CA ARG A 66 -2.58 -7.10 12.15
C ARG A 66 -3.10 -6.77 13.57
N ASN A 67 -2.80 -5.57 14.06
CA ASN A 67 -3.27 -5.08 15.36
C ASN A 67 -4.69 -4.46 15.28
N GLN A 68 -5.40 -4.67 14.17
CA GLN A 68 -6.73 -4.12 13.90
C GLN A 68 -6.78 -2.59 13.93
N GLU A 69 -5.65 -1.92 13.69
CA GLU A 69 -5.59 -0.46 13.55
C GLU A 69 -6.00 -0.02 12.14
N PRO A 70 -6.50 1.24 11.98
CA PRO A 70 -6.86 1.78 10.67
C PRO A 70 -5.65 1.83 9.75
N ASN A 71 -5.67 1.07 8.68
CA ASN A 71 -4.58 0.94 7.71
C ASN A 71 -5.11 0.57 6.34
N ALA A 72 -5.62 1.57 5.62
CA ALA A 72 -6.12 1.35 4.28
C ALA A 72 -4.98 1.05 3.29
N HIS A 73 -5.09 -0.08 2.62
CA HIS A 73 -4.13 -0.50 1.60
C HIS A 73 -4.76 -1.45 0.59
N PHE A 74 -4.09 -1.61 -0.56
CA PHE A 74 -4.48 -2.56 -1.58
C PHE A 74 -3.43 -3.66 -1.71
N HIS A 75 -3.89 -4.90 -1.83
CA HIS A 75 -3.10 -5.99 -2.36
C HIS A 75 -3.37 -6.13 -3.84
N ALA A 76 -2.36 -5.92 -4.65
CA ALA A 76 -2.38 -6.19 -6.08
C ALA A 76 -1.74 -7.55 -6.33
N VAL A 77 -2.55 -8.57 -6.55
CA VAL A 77 -2.10 -9.93 -6.85
C VAL A 77 -1.98 -10.07 -8.35
N VAL A 78 -0.76 -10.03 -8.86
CA VAL A 78 -0.46 -10.20 -10.27
C VAL A 78 -0.34 -11.69 -10.57
N ALA A 79 -1.17 -12.22 -11.45
CA ALA A 79 -1.07 -13.61 -11.89
C ALA A 79 0.22 -13.83 -12.69
N ASN A 80 0.85 -14.98 -12.50
CA ASN A 80 2.05 -15.34 -13.27
C ASN A 80 1.69 -15.80 -14.69
N VAL A 81 0.88 -15.00 -15.38
CA VAL A 81 0.42 -15.28 -16.75
C VAL A 81 0.23 -13.98 -17.51
N THR A 82 0.56 -14.02 -18.81
CA THR A 82 0.37 -12.88 -19.72
C THR A 82 0.13 -13.40 -21.13
N GLN A 83 -0.64 -12.66 -21.94
CA GLN A 83 -0.90 -13.01 -23.34
C GLN A 83 0.14 -12.32 -24.24
N GLY A 84 0.88 -13.12 -24.98
CA GLY A 84 1.87 -12.63 -25.93
C GLY A 84 1.22 -11.99 -27.18
N PRO A 85 2.03 -11.31 -28.03
CA PRO A 85 1.53 -10.67 -29.24
C PRO A 85 0.98 -11.66 -30.28
N ASP A 86 1.28 -12.95 -30.14
CA ASP A 86 0.74 -14.06 -30.96
C ASP A 86 -0.56 -14.65 -30.36
N GLY A 87 -1.14 -14.04 -29.35
CA GLY A 87 -2.36 -14.48 -28.69
C GLY A 87 -2.19 -15.65 -27.72
N LYS A 88 -1.00 -16.21 -27.56
CA LYS A 88 -0.77 -17.35 -26.67
C LYS A 88 -0.46 -16.89 -25.25
N TRP A 89 -1.01 -17.60 -24.26
CA TRP A 89 -0.73 -17.39 -22.86
C TRP A 89 0.61 -18.02 -22.46
N ARG A 90 1.39 -17.30 -21.66
CA ARG A 90 2.72 -17.71 -21.17
C ARG A 90 2.96 -17.21 -19.77
N ALA A 91 4.02 -17.71 -19.13
CA ALA A 91 4.46 -17.18 -17.85
C ALA A 91 4.88 -15.70 -17.98
N LEU A 92 4.43 -14.89 -17.06
CA LEU A 92 4.86 -13.50 -16.93
C LEU A 92 6.34 -13.45 -16.50
N ARG A 93 7.14 -12.66 -17.19
CA ARG A 93 8.46 -12.27 -16.68
C ARG A 93 8.29 -11.01 -15.83
N ASN A 94 8.41 -11.18 -14.51
CA ASN A 94 8.09 -10.11 -13.54
C ASN A 94 9.30 -9.29 -13.06
N ASP A 95 10.50 -9.53 -13.58
CA ASP A 95 11.74 -8.88 -13.16
C ASP A 95 11.60 -7.35 -13.19
N LYS A 96 11.10 -6.77 -14.29
CA LYS A 96 10.88 -5.33 -14.41
C LYS A 96 9.90 -4.76 -13.39
N ILE A 97 8.86 -5.50 -13.02
CA ILE A 97 7.90 -5.06 -12.02
C ILE A 97 8.60 -4.93 -10.66
N TRP A 98 9.44 -5.90 -10.31
CA TRP A 98 10.25 -5.87 -9.09
C TRP A 98 11.28 -4.75 -9.08
N GLU A 99 12.00 -4.57 -10.16
CA GLU A 99 13.00 -3.51 -10.32
C GLU A 99 12.38 -2.11 -10.19
N HIS A 100 11.13 -1.94 -10.61
CA HIS A 100 10.42 -0.66 -10.61
C HIS A 100 9.46 -0.46 -9.43
N ASN A 101 9.48 -1.33 -8.40
CA ASN A 101 8.51 -1.25 -7.29
C ASN A 101 8.53 0.11 -6.57
N THR A 102 9.72 0.69 -6.38
CA THR A 102 9.86 2.04 -5.77
C THR A 102 9.28 3.13 -6.66
N LEU A 103 9.47 3.04 -7.97
CA LEU A 103 8.85 3.95 -8.94
C LEU A 103 7.32 3.84 -8.91
N LEU A 104 6.79 2.62 -8.93
CA LEU A 104 5.34 2.37 -8.86
C LEU A 104 4.74 2.96 -7.58
N ASN A 105 5.43 2.80 -6.44
CA ASN A 105 4.99 3.45 -5.20
C ASN A 105 5.01 4.98 -5.31
N ALA A 106 6.09 5.57 -5.82
CA ALA A 106 6.21 7.02 -5.98
C ALA A 106 5.13 7.58 -6.93
N MET A 107 4.85 6.88 -8.04
CA MET A 107 3.77 7.25 -8.97
C MET A 107 2.39 7.20 -8.31
N THR A 108 2.13 6.15 -7.51
CA THR A 108 0.87 6.03 -6.75
C THR A 108 0.72 7.18 -5.76
N MET A 109 1.79 7.47 -5.01
CA MET A 109 1.76 8.56 -4.02
C MET A 109 1.58 9.94 -4.68
N ALA A 110 2.25 10.20 -5.80
CA ALA A 110 2.10 11.46 -6.53
C ALA A 110 0.65 11.67 -7.05
N ARG A 111 0.05 10.64 -7.64
CA ARG A 111 -1.35 10.68 -8.09
C ARG A 111 -2.32 10.88 -6.93
N PHE A 112 -2.10 10.13 -5.86
CA PHE A 112 -2.91 10.22 -4.65
C PHE A 112 -2.84 11.62 -4.03
N ARG A 113 -1.63 12.22 -3.96
CA ARG A 113 -1.44 13.59 -3.48
C ARG A 113 -2.28 14.59 -4.28
N LEU A 114 -2.16 14.58 -5.60
CA LEU A 114 -2.95 15.45 -6.47
C LEU A 114 -4.46 15.26 -6.28
N ALA A 115 -4.90 14.04 -6.05
CA ALA A 115 -6.30 13.74 -5.85
C ALA A 115 -6.84 14.29 -4.52
N VAL A 116 -6.09 14.13 -3.40
CA VAL A 116 -6.54 14.67 -2.11
C VAL A 116 -6.43 16.20 -2.04
N GLU A 117 -5.45 16.81 -2.71
CA GLU A 117 -5.37 18.26 -2.86
C GLU A 117 -6.62 18.81 -3.61
N LYS A 118 -7.08 18.12 -4.67
CA LYS A 118 -8.33 18.45 -5.36
C LYS A 118 -9.58 18.28 -4.49
N LEU A 119 -9.54 17.41 -3.49
CA LEU A 119 -10.62 17.27 -2.50
C LEU A 119 -10.59 18.39 -1.44
N GLY A 120 -9.60 19.30 -1.49
CA GLY A 120 -9.44 20.42 -0.56
C GLY A 120 -8.57 20.15 0.66
N TYR A 121 -7.90 18.99 0.72
CA TYR A 121 -7.02 18.67 1.83
C TYR A 121 -5.67 19.40 1.74
N GLN A 122 -5.20 19.88 2.88
CA GLN A 122 -3.82 20.35 3.01
C GLN A 122 -2.88 19.17 3.25
N VAL A 123 -1.82 19.13 2.46
CA VAL A 123 -0.86 18.02 2.47
C VAL A 123 0.50 18.50 2.98
N GLY A 124 1.13 17.66 3.80
CA GLY A 124 2.48 17.91 4.31
C GLY A 124 3.57 17.71 3.24
N GLU A 125 4.80 17.94 3.64
CA GLU A 125 5.96 17.70 2.78
C GLU A 125 6.11 16.22 2.40
N TYR A 126 6.83 15.98 1.31
CA TYR A 126 7.19 14.62 0.93
C TYR A 126 8.21 14.03 1.89
N GLY A 127 7.85 12.91 2.48
CA GLY A 127 8.78 12.05 3.21
C GLY A 127 9.48 11.04 2.30
N LYS A 128 10.15 10.09 2.94
CA LYS A 128 10.84 9.00 2.24
C LYS A 128 9.88 8.24 1.30
N HIS A 129 10.35 7.92 0.10
CA HIS A 129 9.61 7.20 -0.94
C HIS A 129 8.33 7.89 -1.44
N GLY A 130 8.26 9.23 -1.35
CA GLY A 130 7.12 10.01 -1.80
C GLY A 130 5.90 9.96 -0.87
N ASN A 131 6.03 9.38 0.33
CA ASN A 131 4.96 9.41 1.33
C ASN A 131 4.73 10.83 1.83
N PHE A 132 3.49 11.15 2.17
CA PHE A 132 3.09 12.45 2.72
C PHE A 132 1.90 12.25 3.66
N GLU A 133 1.77 13.11 4.66
CA GLU A 133 0.69 13.05 5.64
C GLU A 133 -0.28 14.23 5.45
N ALA A 134 -1.51 14.08 5.90
CA ALA A 134 -2.45 15.21 6.01
C ALA A 134 -2.00 16.15 7.13
N VAL A 135 -2.00 17.47 6.88
CA VAL A 135 -1.56 18.48 7.85
C VAL A 135 -2.43 18.46 9.12
N GLY A 136 -3.75 18.26 8.96
CA GLY A 136 -4.70 18.26 10.07
C GLY A 136 -4.63 17.07 11.02
N VAL A 137 -3.78 16.04 10.79
CA VAL A 137 -3.67 14.88 11.68
C VAL A 137 -2.36 14.91 12.47
N PRO A 138 -2.39 15.23 13.77
CA PRO A 138 -1.20 15.37 14.60
C PRO A 138 -0.38 14.08 14.71
N LYS A 139 0.94 14.23 14.93
CA LYS A 139 1.82 13.06 15.09
C LYS A 139 1.41 12.14 16.26
N PRO A 140 1.03 12.62 17.44
CA PRO A 140 0.58 11.76 18.54
C PRO A 140 -0.60 10.86 18.14
N VAL A 141 -1.57 11.39 17.39
CA VAL A 141 -2.70 10.61 16.88
C VAL A 141 -2.24 9.53 15.91
N ARG A 142 -1.34 9.86 14.97
CA ARG A 142 -0.78 8.88 14.03
C ARG A 142 0.01 7.78 14.74
N ASP A 143 0.76 8.14 15.78
CA ASP A 143 1.56 7.19 16.57
C ASP A 143 0.66 6.25 17.37
N ALA A 144 -0.41 6.74 17.98
CA ALA A 144 -1.38 5.94 18.73
C ALA A 144 -2.02 4.83 17.87
N PHE A 145 -2.22 5.10 16.58
CA PHE A 145 -2.71 4.10 15.61
C PHE A 145 -1.60 3.35 14.87
N SER A 146 -0.36 3.35 15.38
CA SER A 146 0.80 2.73 14.75
C SER A 146 1.55 1.77 15.67
N SER A 147 0.87 1.10 16.61
CA SER A 147 1.46 0.17 17.58
C SER A 147 2.26 -0.94 16.88
N ARG A 148 1.75 -1.47 15.77
CA ARG A 148 2.47 -2.48 14.99
C ARG A 148 3.84 -2.01 14.52
N ARG A 149 3.98 -0.75 14.14
CA ARG A 149 5.27 -0.16 13.77
C ARG A 149 6.19 -0.03 15.00
N ALA A 150 5.63 0.39 16.13
CA ALA A 150 6.38 0.52 17.38
C ALA A 150 6.96 -0.84 17.81
N GLU A 151 6.17 -1.91 17.81
CA GLU A 151 6.62 -3.29 18.10
C GLU A 151 7.78 -3.74 17.20
N ILE A 152 7.69 -3.48 15.89
CA ILE A 152 8.76 -3.85 14.94
C ILE A 152 10.03 -3.04 15.21
N LEU A 153 9.91 -1.74 15.50
CA LEU A 153 11.06 -0.88 15.78
C LEU A 153 11.71 -1.24 17.12
N ASP A 154 10.90 -1.54 18.13
CA ASP A 154 11.38 -2.03 19.44
C ASP A 154 12.18 -3.33 19.27
N LYS A 155 11.61 -4.31 18.55
CA LYS A 155 12.33 -5.56 18.25
C LYS A 155 13.60 -5.31 17.47
N LEU A 156 13.57 -4.42 16.47
CA LEU A 156 14.73 -4.09 15.65
C LEU A 156 15.85 -3.43 16.49
N SER A 157 15.51 -2.64 17.51
CA SER A 157 16.49 -2.00 18.40
C SER A 157 17.31 -3.00 19.23
N THR A 158 16.78 -4.21 19.42
CA THR A 158 17.47 -5.32 20.11
C THR A 158 18.31 -6.19 19.18
N MET A 159 18.37 -5.89 17.89
CA MET A 159 19.11 -6.68 16.88
C MET A 159 20.45 -6.01 16.54
N GLU A 160 21.46 -6.82 16.23
CA GLU A 160 22.79 -6.33 15.85
C GLU A 160 22.83 -5.56 14.52
N SER A 161 21.82 -5.75 13.67
CA SER A 161 21.72 -5.12 12.35
C SER A 161 20.37 -4.41 12.17
N THR A 162 20.38 -3.29 11.44
CA THR A 162 19.17 -2.51 11.09
C THR A 162 18.82 -2.56 9.61
N GLY A 163 19.52 -3.40 8.84
CA GLY A 163 19.32 -3.56 7.40
C GLY A 163 17.95 -4.18 7.03
N LEU A 164 17.70 -4.34 5.74
CA LEU A 164 16.42 -4.87 5.23
C LEU A 164 16.13 -6.29 5.76
N ALA A 165 17.15 -7.15 5.83
CA ALA A 165 16.99 -8.52 6.36
C ALA A 165 16.58 -8.51 7.84
N ALA A 166 17.21 -7.67 8.67
CA ALA A 166 16.86 -7.51 10.08
C ALA A 166 15.44 -6.98 10.27
N ARG A 167 15.01 -6.01 9.46
CA ARG A 167 13.63 -5.50 9.48
C ARG A 167 12.61 -6.57 9.11
N ASN A 168 12.91 -7.40 8.11
CA ASN A 168 12.05 -8.53 7.74
C ASN A 168 11.99 -9.57 8.86
N ALA A 169 13.12 -9.88 9.50
CA ALA A 169 13.17 -10.79 10.65
C ALA A 169 12.38 -10.22 11.84
N ALA A 170 12.57 -8.95 12.21
CA ALA A 170 11.82 -8.30 13.28
C ALA A 170 10.30 -8.33 13.01
N ASN A 171 9.88 -8.07 11.76
CA ASN A 171 8.48 -8.17 11.37
C ASN A 171 7.93 -9.61 11.50
N LEU A 172 8.71 -10.63 11.19
CA LEU A 172 8.30 -12.02 11.37
C LEU A 172 8.24 -12.41 12.85
N MET A 173 9.27 -12.04 13.64
CA MET A 173 9.36 -12.37 15.07
C MET A 173 8.25 -11.74 15.90
N THR A 174 7.80 -10.53 15.56
CA THR A 174 6.71 -9.83 16.24
C THR A 174 5.34 -10.19 15.66
N ARG A 175 5.28 -11.20 14.78
CA ARG A 175 4.05 -11.57 14.09
C ARG A 175 3.17 -12.45 14.99
N ALA A 176 2.28 -11.83 15.78
CA ALA A 176 1.22 -12.54 16.49
C ALA A 176 0.24 -13.25 15.53
N ASP A 177 -0.48 -14.26 15.98
CA ASP A 177 -1.55 -14.87 15.21
C ASP A 177 -2.66 -13.86 14.91
N LYS A 178 -3.33 -14.04 13.76
CA LYS A 178 -4.53 -13.24 13.48
C LYS A 178 -5.63 -13.65 14.43
N GLY A 179 -5.98 -12.78 15.35
CA GLY A 179 -7.20 -12.93 16.14
C GLY A 179 -8.45 -12.95 15.24
N PRO A 180 -9.61 -13.35 15.80
CA PRO A 180 -10.87 -13.29 15.09
C PRO A 180 -11.10 -11.87 14.56
N VAL A 181 -11.65 -11.76 13.36
CA VAL A 181 -11.99 -10.46 12.78
C VAL A 181 -13.11 -9.86 13.65
N ALA A 182 -12.81 -8.75 14.33
CA ALA A 182 -13.81 -8.02 15.09
C ALA A 182 -14.92 -7.50 14.17
N ASP A 183 -16.14 -7.36 14.71
CA ASP A 183 -17.21 -6.67 13.98
C ASP A 183 -16.72 -5.29 13.53
N ARG A 184 -16.88 -4.99 12.25
CA ARG A 184 -16.37 -3.76 11.65
C ARG A 184 -16.93 -2.51 12.30
N ARG A 185 -18.20 -2.53 12.73
CA ARG A 185 -18.83 -1.38 13.41
C ARG A 185 -18.23 -1.16 14.78
N ALA A 186 -18.05 -2.24 15.54
CA ALA A 186 -17.40 -2.18 16.85
C ALA A 186 -15.97 -1.64 16.72
N LEU A 187 -15.23 -2.09 15.72
CA LEU A 187 -13.85 -1.64 15.48
C LEU A 187 -13.78 -0.14 15.13
N VAL A 188 -14.66 0.35 14.27
CA VAL A 188 -14.72 1.80 13.94
C VAL A 188 -15.09 2.63 15.18
N ASN A 189 -15.98 2.15 16.04
CA ASN A 189 -16.32 2.84 17.29
C ASN A 189 -15.11 2.90 18.23
N GLN A 190 -14.39 1.80 18.41
CA GLN A 190 -13.13 1.77 19.19
C GLN A 190 -12.10 2.78 18.65
N TRP A 191 -11.95 2.87 17.33
CA TRP A 191 -11.04 3.86 16.74
C TRP A 191 -11.48 5.29 17.02
N ARG A 192 -12.78 5.58 16.96
CA ARG A 192 -13.33 6.91 17.27
C ARG A 192 -13.14 7.27 18.75
N GLU A 193 -13.39 6.33 19.64
CA GLU A 193 -13.14 6.51 21.07
C GLU A 193 -11.66 6.79 21.34
N ALA A 194 -10.75 6.01 20.72
CA ALA A 194 -9.31 6.24 20.85
C ALA A 194 -8.88 7.60 20.29
N ALA A 195 -9.46 8.07 19.19
CA ALA A 195 -9.20 9.40 18.65
C ALA A 195 -9.71 10.50 19.60
N ALA A 196 -10.92 10.33 20.16
CA ALA A 196 -11.51 11.29 21.10
C ALA A 196 -10.69 11.41 22.41
N GLN A 197 -10.10 10.31 22.91
CA GLN A 197 -9.18 10.33 24.06
C GLN A 197 -7.91 11.18 23.81
N LEU A 198 -7.61 11.48 22.56
CA LEU A 198 -6.49 12.32 22.13
C LEU A 198 -6.95 13.74 21.72
N ASP A 199 -8.16 14.13 22.08
CA ASP A 199 -8.79 15.40 21.69
C ASP A 199 -8.79 15.62 20.16
N PHE A 200 -8.95 14.53 19.39
CA PHE A 200 -8.93 14.57 17.93
C PHE A 200 -10.26 14.09 17.32
N ASP A 201 -10.92 14.98 16.58
CA ASP A 201 -12.07 14.64 15.73
C ASP A 201 -11.61 14.53 14.25
N PRO A 202 -11.63 13.33 13.66
CA PRO A 202 -11.19 13.10 12.29
C PRO A 202 -12.22 13.49 11.21
N ARG A 203 -13.39 14.07 11.61
CA ARG A 203 -14.48 14.46 10.68
C ARG A 203 -14.26 15.84 10.10
#